data_351ba1d68b399b3b9b19e0d5d5e926b1
#
_entry.id   351ba1d68b399b3b9b19e0d5d5e926b1
#
_cell.length_a   1.000
_cell.length_b   1.000
_cell.length_c   1.000
_cell.angle_alpha   90.00
_cell.angle_beta   90.00
_cell.angle_gamma   90.00
#
_symmetry.space_group_name_H-M   'P 1'
#
loop_
_entity.id
_entity.type
_entity.pdbx_description
1 polymer ?
#
loop_
_entity_poly.entity_id
_entity_poly.type
_entity_poly.pdbx_seq_one_letter_code
_entity_poly.pdbx_strand_id
1 'polypeptide(L)'
;MLKEILAGLMRRYQQRVPDVAAVINTMMAEGIIKKAGDIENDHIAFRTMGVPQLGVQSLEKIFLYYGYTKMDHYHFPAKQLDAWWYAPPAPEYPRIFISELRVNDLSPAVQAVIHSYTAEVKTDPVNTLNLGDGDAVDAFLHSALWRTPTLADYQLLAAESEYAAWVIYNRYYLNHFTVSVHNLPSGYNTVADFNAFLERHGFRLNDAGGKIKTSPDGLLLQSATVAGMITATFAGGETFPIAGSYVEFAERRVLPQFAGLPAAAIGRRQRREGFEAGNADKIFESTYSTQTKKSS
;
A
#
# COMPACT_ATOMS: atom_id res chain seq x y z
N MET A 1 7.86 17.86 -10.41
CA MET A 1 8.27 17.34 -9.08
C MET A 1 7.34 16.25 -8.54
N LEU A 2 6.09 16.52 -8.10
CA LEU A 2 5.22 15.44 -7.56
C LEU A 2 5.07 14.26 -8.54
N LYS A 3 4.84 14.52 -9.83
CA LYS A 3 4.77 13.47 -10.86
C LYS A 3 6.06 12.64 -10.96
N GLU A 4 7.20 13.24 -10.79
CA GLU A 4 8.53 12.57 -10.83
C GLU A 4 8.71 11.66 -9.62
N ILE A 5 8.34 12.11 -8.41
CA ILE A 5 8.36 11.30 -7.19
C ILE A 5 7.46 10.09 -7.34
N LEU A 6 6.20 10.30 -7.76
CA LEU A 6 5.24 9.21 -7.97
C LEU A 6 5.71 8.25 -9.06
N ALA A 7 6.33 8.74 -10.13
CA ALA A 7 6.92 7.91 -11.19
C ALA A 7 8.13 7.11 -10.67
N GLY A 8 8.97 7.70 -9.83
CA GLY A 8 10.09 7.03 -9.17
C GLY A 8 9.63 5.90 -8.25
N LEU A 9 8.64 6.19 -7.39
CA LEU A 9 8.00 5.18 -6.54
C LEU A 9 7.47 3.99 -7.36
N MET A 10 6.70 4.27 -8.43
CA MET A 10 6.12 3.23 -9.28
C MET A 10 7.18 2.41 -9.99
N ARG A 11 8.24 3.03 -10.51
CA ARG A 11 9.34 2.34 -11.19
C ARG A 11 10.01 1.33 -10.26
N ARG A 12 10.35 1.72 -9.02
CA ARG A 12 11.01 0.84 -8.05
C ARG A 12 10.06 -0.23 -7.51
N TYR A 13 8.79 0.11 -7.35
CA TYR A 13 7.75 -0.82 -6.95
C TYR A 13 7.57 -1.93 -8.02
N GLN A 14 7.47 -1.57 -9.30
CA GLN A 14 7.36 -2.54 -10.39
C GLN A 14 8.58 -3.48 -10.48
N GLN A 15 9.77 -2.99 -10.17
CA GLN A 15 10.98 -3.82 -10.13
C GLN A 15 10.93 -4.87 -9.01
N ARG A 16 10.27 -4.58 -7.90
CA ARG A 16 10.16 -5.49 -6.74
C ARG A 16 8.93 -6.38 -6.75
N VAL A 17 7.89 -6.01 -7.50
CA VAL A 17 6.59 -6.70 -7.53
C VAL A 17 6.32 -7.17 -8.96
N PRO A 18 6.80 -8.35 -9.34
CA PRO A 18 6.61 -8.89 -10.70
C PRO A 18 5.14 -8.97 -11.12
N ASP A 19 4.23 -9.20 -10.18
CA ASP A 19 2.79 -9.26 -10.43
C ASP A 19 2.24 -7.97 -11.04
N VAL A 20 2.82 -6.80 -10.71
CA VAL A 20 2.39 -5.53 -11.32
C VAL A 20 2.59 -5.55 -12.83
N ALA A 21 3.79 -5.91 -13.27
CA ALA A 21 4.10 -6.01 -14.69
C ALA A 21 3.27 -7.11 -15.36
N ALA A 22 3.09 -8.25 -14.68
CA ALA A 22 2.29 -9.37 -15.18
C ALA A 22 0.82 -8.96 -15.36
N VAL A 23 0.20 -8.33 -14.38
CA VAL A 23 -1.20 -7.82 -14.47
C VAL A 23 -1.34 -6.82 -15.61
N ILE A 24 -0.43 -5.83 -15.71
CA ILE A 24 -0.47 -4.80 -16.76
C ILE A 24 -0.30 -5.44 -18.15
N ASN A 25 0.66 -6.34 -18.31
CA ASN A 25 0.90 -7.02 -19.58
C ASN A 25 -0.29 -7.89 -20.00
N THR A 26 -0.93 -8.58 -19.06
CA THR A 26 -2.13 -9.38 -19.31
C THR A 26 -3.29 -8.48 -19.73
N MET A 27 -3.50 -7.34 -19.07
CA MET A 27 -4.51 -6.36 -19.46
C MET A 27 -4.28 -5.83 -20.88
N MET A 28 -3.02 -5.60 -21.26
CA MET A 28 -2.65 -5.17 -22.62
C MET A 28 -2.89 -6.29 -23.65
N ALA A 29 -2.52 -7.52 -23.33
CA ALA A 29 -2.71 -8.67 -24.21
C ALA A 29 -4.21 -8.97 -24.49
N GLU A 30 -5.07 -8.76 -23.50
CA GLU A 30 -6.53 -8.90 -23.62
C GLU A 30 -7.20 -7.65 -24.23
N GLY A 31 -6.44 -6.59 -24.54
CA GLY A 31 -6.95 -5.35 -25.12
C GLY A 31 -7.79 -4.50 -24.14
N ILE A 32 -7.70 -4.76 -22.84
CA ILE A 32 -8.39 -3.97 -21.79
C ILE A 32 -7.82 -2.55 -21.75
N ILE A 33 -6.51 -2.44 -21.91
CA ILE A 33 -5.77 -1.17 -21.99
C ILE A 33 -4.81 -1.22 -23.20
N LYS A 34 -4.43 -0.05 -23.70
CA LYS A 34 -3.45 0.06 -24.81
C LYS A 34 -2.02 0.23 -24.30
N LYS A 35 -1.84 0.84 -23.15
CA LYS A 35 -0.55 1.11 -22.49
C LYS A 35 -0.74 1.20 -20.97
N ALA A 36 0.32 0.98 -20.22
CA ALA A 36 0.30 1.05 -18.75
C ALA A 36 -0.25 2.39 -18.20
N GLY A 37 -0.01 3.49 -18.92
CA GLY A 37 -0.50 4.81 -18.52
C GLY A 37 -2.02 5.02 -18.68
N ASP A 38 -2.74 4.05 -19.22
CA ASP A 38 -4.21 4.10 -19.29
C ASP A 38 -4.86 3.66 -17.96
N ILE A 39 -4.06 3.09 -17.04
CA ILE A 39 -4.52 2.71 -15.70
C ILE A 39 -4.55 3.94 -14.80
N GLU A 40 -5.72 4.22 -14.24
CA GLU A 40 -5.82 5.20 -13.16
C GLU A 40 -5.41 4.56 -11.83
N ASN A 41 -4.48 5.21 -11.13
CA ASN A 41 -4.05 4.83 -9.79
C ASN A 41 -5.02 5.41 -8.75
N ASP A 42 -5.82 4.58 -8.12
CA ASP A 42 -6.77 4.99 -7.07
C ASP A 42 -6.05 5.54 -5.85
N HIS A 43 -5.08 4.79 -5.33
CA HIS A 43 -4.25 5.17 -4.19
C HIS A 43 -2.96 4.35 -4.12
N ILE A 44 -2.01 4.84 -3.34
CA ILE A 44 -0.80 4.14 -2.92
C ILE A 44 -0.71 4.13 -1.40
N ALA A 45 -0.07 3.10 -0.84
CA ALA A 45 0.00 2.93 0.59
C ALA A 45 1.41 2.68 1.11
N PHE A 46 1.66 3.26 2.29
CA PHE A 46 2.90 3.12 3.05
C PHE A 46 2.63 2.53 4.42
N ARG A 47 3.63 1.83 4.93
CA ARG A 47 3.68 1.31 6.31
C ARG A 47 4.82 1.98 7.07
N THR A 48 4.58 2.36 8.33
CA THR A 48 5.57 3.02 9.16
C THR A 48 5.63 2.41 10.56
N MET A 49 6.68 2.77 11.32
CA MET A 49 6.79 2.49 12.75
C MET A 49 6.37 3.72 13.54
N GLY A 50 5.44 3.58 14.48
CA GLY A 50 4.98 4.64 15.36
C GLY A 50 6.00 4.97 16.45
N VAL A 51 7.12 5.57 16.03
CA VAL A 51 8.14 6.14 16.92
C VAL A 51 8.29 7.63 16.61
N PRO A 52 8.69 8.47 17.58
CA PRO A 52 8.57 9.93 17.46
C PRO A 52 9.21 10.55 16.23
N GLN A 53 10.34 10.01 15.75
CA GLN A 53 11.11 10.57 14.64
C GLN A 53 10.78 9.94 13.26
N LEU A 54 9.90 8.95 13.20
CA LEU A 54 9.63 8.22 11.96
C LEU A 54 8.14 8.14 11.63
N GLY A 55 7.29 7.56 12.20
CA GLY A 55 5.84 7.40 12.05
C GLY A 55 5.11 8.18 10.95
N VAL A 56 3.82 8.22 11.03
CA VAL A 56 2.97 8.97 10.08
C VAL A 56 3.32 10.46 10.09
N GLN A 57 3.54 11.05 11.27
CA GLN A 57 3.81 12.48 11.41
C GLN A 57 5.11 12.93 10.71
N SER A 58 6.08 12.03 10.52
CA SER A 58 7.27 12.29 9.73
C SER A 58 6.97 12.18 8.23
N LEU A 59 6.46 11.03 7.80
CA LEU A 59 6.27 10.73 6.37
C LEU A 59 5.22 11.64 5.71
N GLU A 60 4.16 12.00 6.40
CA GLU A 60 3.09 12.88 5.87
C GLU A 60 3.59 14.25 5.42
N LYS A 61 4.66 14.78 6.04
CA LYS A 61 5.25 16.09 5.68
C LYS A 61 5.60 16.19 4.21
N ILE A 62 6.05 15.09 3.61
CA ILE A 62 6.34 15.03 2.18
C ILE A 62 5.08 15.33 1.38
N PHE A 63 4.00 14.62 1.64
CA PHE A 63 2.76 14.74 0.87
C PHE A 63 2.04 16.06 1.14
N LEU A 64 2.03 16.53 2.40
CA LEU A 64 1.47 17.84 2.76
C LEU A 64 2.19 18.98 2.04
N TYR A 65 3.53 18.91 1.90
CA TYR A 65 4.30 19.89 1.13
C TYR A 65 3.85 19.97 -0.34
N TYR A 66 3.45 18.84 -0.93
CA TYR A 66 2.94 18.77 -2.30
C TYR A 66 1.43 19.04 -2.42
N GLY A 67 0.81 19.56 -1.37
CA GLY A 67 -0.59 20.02 -1.41
C GLY A 67 -1.63 18.93 -1.12
N TYR A 68 -1.23 17.75 -0.63
CA TYR A 68 -2.18 16.78 -0.12
C TYR A 68 -2.84 17.31 1.15
N THR A 69 -4.08 16.92 1.37
CA THR A 69 -4.85 17.28 2.56
C THR A 69 -5.07 16.05 3.43
N LYS A 70 -4.67 16.10 4.70
CA LYS A 70 -4.93 15.04 5.68
C LYS A 70 -6.43 14.94 5.93
N MET A 71 -6.92 13.70 5.89
CA MET A 71 -8.35 13.38 6.01
C MET A 71 -8.60 12.47 7.23
N ASP A 72 -9.39 11.42 7.06
CA ASP A 72 -9.87 10.58 8.15
C ASP A 72 -8.76 9.72 8.78
N HIS A 73 -8.96 9.45 10.07
CA HIS A 73 -8.18 8.53 10.90
C HIS A 73 -8.89 7.18 11.01
N TYR A 74 -8.13 6.10 10.95
CA TYR A 74 -8.59 4.73 11.13
C TYR A 74 -7.79 4.04 12.22
N HIS A 75 -8.49 3.30 13.08
CA HIS A 75 -7.90 2.56 14.19
C HIS A 75 -8.16 1.07 14.00
N PHE A 76 -7.11 0.24 14.12
CA PHE A 76 -7.16 -1.21 13.96
C PHE A 76 -6.64 -1.89 15.24
N PRO A 77 -7.50 -2.09 16.25
CA PRO A 77 -7.07 -2.58 17.57
C PRO A 77 -6.37 -3.92 17.51
N ALA A 78 -6.95 -4.87 16.77
CA ALA A 78 -6.41 -6.24 16.67
C ALA A 78 -5.04 -6.34 15.98
N LYS A 79 -4.68 -5.35 15.17
CA LYS A 79 -3.40 -5.28 14.46
C LYS A 79 -2.44 -4.25 15.08
N GLN A 80 -2.89 -3.54 16.13
CA GLN A 80 -2.13 -2.46 16.80
C GLN A 80 -1.68 -1.37 15.80
N LEU A 81 -2.57 -1.00 14.86
CA LEU A 81 -2.26 -0.01 13.83
C LEU A 81 -3.18 1.21 13.96
N ASP A 82 -2.62 2.35 13.59
CA ASP A 82 -3.35 3.56 13.22
C ASP A 82 -3.04 3.91 11.77
N ALA A 83 -3.98 4.57 11.08
CA ALA A 83 -3.75 5.00 9.70
C ALA A 83 -4.51 6.29 9.36
N TRP A 84 -3.99 7.02 8.39
CA TRP A 84 -4.63 8.20 7.80
C TRP A 84 -4.59 8.12 6.29
N TRP A 85 -5.56 8.73 5.66
CA TRP A 85 -5.47 8.96 4.23
C TRP A 85 -5.39 10.45 3.92
N TYR A 86 -4.87 10.75 2.73
CA TYR A 86 -4.62 12.10 2.25
C TYR A 86 -5.23 12.26 0.88
N ALA A 87 -6.09 13.29 0.75
CA ALA A 87 -6.69 13.67 -0.51
C ALA A 87 -5.64 14.39 -1.39
N PRO A 88 -5.54 14.05 -2.68
CA PRO A 88 -4.55 14.66 -3.56
C PRO A 88 -4.92 16.11 -3.94
N PRO A 89 -3.92 16.92 -4.34
CA PRO A 89 -4.12 18.30 -4.77
C PRO A 89 -4.91 18.44 -6.08
N ALA A 90 -4.92 17.38 -6.90
CA ALA A 90 -5.66 17.33 -8.17
C ALA A 90 -6.09 15.90 -8.50
N PRO A 91 -7.17 15.72 -9.30
CA PRO A 91 -7.78 14.40 -9.51
C PRO A 91 -6.89 13.36 -10.23
N GLU A 92 -5.88 13.80 -10.97
CA GLU A 92 -4.93 12.92 -11.66
C GLU A 92 -3.91 12.25 -10.73
N TYR A 93 -3.81 12.69 -9.46
CA TYR A 93 -2.91 12.08 -8.49
C TYR A 93 -3.64 11.04 -7.63
N PRO A 94 -2.95 9.96 -7.23
CA PRO A 94 -3.52 8.94 -6.33
C PRO A 94 -3.78 9.53 -4.94
N ARG A 95 -4.71 8.95 -4.21
CA ARG A 95 -4.79 9.13 -2.75
C ARG A 95 -3.54 8.51 -2.11
N ILE A 96 -3.17 9.03 -0.95
CA ILE A 96 -2.10 8.42 -0.15
C ILE A 96 -2.75 7.81 1.09
N PHE A 97 -2.37 6.59 1.44
CA PHE A 97 -2.74 5.93 2.69
C PHE A 97 -1.47 5.61 3.47
N ILE A 98 -1.36 6.10 4.70
CA ILE A 98 -0.19 5.85 5.56
C ILE A 98 -0.66 5.23 6.85
N SER A 99 -0.17 4.02 7.15
CA SER A 99 -0.38 3.35 8.42
C SER A 99 0.88 3.37 9.28
N GLU A 100 0.69 3.31 10.60
CA GLU A 100 1.77 3.16 11.56
C GLU A 100 1.45 2.08 12.59
N LEU A 101 2.47 1.35 12.98
CA LEU A 101 2.40 0.39 14.09
C LEU A 101 2.46 1.14 15.42
N ARG A 102 1.51 0.88 16.30
CA ARG A 102 1.56 1.35 17.69
C ARG A 102 2.57 0.52 18.48
N VAL A 103 3.83 0.91 18.40
CA VAL A 103 4.96 0.16 18.97
C VAL A 103 4.79 -0.08 20.48
N ASN A 104 4.22 0.89 21.21
CA ASN A 104 4.00 0.78 22.66
C ASN A 104 2.96 -0.28 23.06
N ASP A 105 2.16 -0.77 22.13
CA ASP A 105 1.14 -1.80 22.39
C ASP A 105 1.72 -3.23 22.24
N LEU A 106 2.97 -3.35 21.81
CA LEU A 106 3.65 -4.64 21.64
C LEU A 106 4.37 -5.08 22.92
N SER A 107 4.80 -6.35 22.94
CA SER A 107 5.58 -6.86 24.07
C SER A 107 6.91 -6.11 24.24
N PRO A 108 7.43 -6.02 25.49
CA PRO A 108 8.72 -5.34 25.75
C PRO A 108 9.88 -5.88 24.91
N ALA A 109 9.89 -7.19 24.61
CA ALA A 109 10.93 -7.81 23.80
C ALA A 109 10.89 -7.29 22.34
N VAL A 110 9.69 -7.22 21.74
CA VAL A 110 9.50 -6.72 20.39
C VAL A 110 9.77 -5.20 20.31
N GLN A 111 9.31 -4.44 21.32
CA GLN A 111 9.64 -3.01 21.43
C GLN A 111 11.16 -2.78 21.45
N ALA A 112 11.90 -3.55 22.26
CA ALA A 112 13.35 -3.44 22.38
C ALA A 112 14.05 -3.69 21.03
N VAL A 113 13.62 -4.67 20.26
CA VAL A 113 14.13 -4.94 18.91
C VAL A 113 13.83 -3.74 17.99
N ILE A 114 12.59 -3.28 17.91
CA ILE A 114 12.21 -2.14 17.07
C ILE A 114 13.07 -0.91 17.42
N HIS A 115 13.18 -0.58 18.69
CA HIS A 115 13.97 0.57 19.14
C HIS A 115 15.47 0.41 18.86
N SER A 116 16.02 -0.80 18.85
CA SER A 116 17.43 -1.03 18.51
C SER A 116 17.78 -0.61 17.09
N TYR A 117 16.81 -0.62 16.17
CA TYR A 117 16.94 -0.15 14.79
C TYR A 117 16.54 1.32 14.64
N THR A 118 15.36 1.68 15.11
CA THR A 118 14.81 3.02 14.90
C THR A 118 15.57 4.10 15.66
N ALA A 119 16.24 3.77 16.76
CA ALA A 119 17.11 4.68 17.50
C ALA A 119 18.38 5.12 16.74
N GLU A 120 18.71 4.49 15.61
CA GLU A 120 19.78 4.98 14.71
C GLU A 120 19.39 6.30 14.04
N VAL A 121 18.09 6.52 13.83
CA VAL A 121 17.51 7.76 13.31
C VAL A 121 17.28 8.70 14.50
N LYS A 122 18.19 9.64 14.72
CA LYS A 122 18.19 10.52 15.92
C LYS A 122 17.16 11.63 15.87
N THR A 123 16.84 12.09 14.68
CA THR A 123 15.87 13.18 14.44
C THR A 123 15.00 12.81 13.24
N ASP A 124 13.87 13.46 13.13
CA ASP A 124 12.99 13.24 11.95
C ASP A 124 13.73 13.62 10.66
N PRO A 125 14.01 12.63 9.79
CA PRO A 125 14.85 12.85 8.61
C PRO A 125 14.17 13.74 7.56
N VAL A 126 12.84 13.85 7.58
CA VAL A 126 12.10 14.71 6.64
C VAL A 126 12.32 16.18 6.96
N ASN A 127 12.65 16.53 8.21
CA ASN A 127 12.94 17.94 8.59
C ASN A 127 14.16 18.54 7.87
N THR A 128 15.09 17.70 7.44
CA THR A 128 16.31 18.13 6.72
C THR A 128 16.28 17.77 5.24
N LEU A 129 15.24 17.09 4.79
CA LEU A 129 15.07 16.72 3.39
C LEU A 129 14.68 17.95 2.55
N ASN A 130 15.36 18.15 1.44
CA ASN A 130 14.95 19.18 0.47
C ASN A 130 13.70 18.73 -0.27
N LEU A 131 12.52 19.09 0.25
CA LEU A 131 11.23 18.75 -0.35
C LEU A 131 11.00 19.43 -1.72
N GLY A 132 11.78 20.44 -2.07
CA GLY A 132 11.78 21.08 -3.38
C GLY A 132 12.57 20.31 -4.45
N ASP A 133 13.22 19.20 -4.08
CA ASP A 133 14.00 18.33 -4.97
C ASP A 133 13.35 16.96 -5.06
N GLY A 134 12.73 16.66 -6.20
CA GLY A 134 12.02 15.41 -6.42
C GLY A 134 12.92 14.18 -6.38
N ASP A 135 14.16 14.29 -6.86
CA ASP A 135 15.13 13.18 -6.84
C ASP A 135 15.60 12.89 -5.41
N ALA A 136 15.80 13.93 -4.60
CA ALA A 136 16.13 13.77 -3.19
C ALA A 136 14.99 13.09 -2.41
N VAL A 137 13.73 13.46 -2.68
CA VAL A 137 12.56 12.82 -2.06
C VAL A 137 12.41 11.37 -2.52
N ASP A 138 12.56 11.08 -3.83
CA ASP A 138 12.52 9.70 -4.34
C ASP A 138 13.64 8.85 -3.71
N ALA A 139 14.85 9.36 -3.64
CA ALA A 139 15.98 8.68 -3.00
C ALA A 139 15.72 8.40 -1.51
N PHE A 140 15.16 9.38 -0.79
CA PHE A 140 14.79 9.23 0.62
C PHE A 140 13.78 8.10 0.85
N LEU A 141 12.72 8.04 0.06
CA LEU A 141 11.68 7.01 0.19
C LEU A 141 12.18 5.58 -0.06
N HIS A 142 13.40 5.43 -0.58
CA HIS A 142 14.05 4.15 -0.82
C HIS A 142 15.36 3.97 -0.03
N SER A 143 15.67 4.93 0.85
CA SER A 143 16.90 4.90 1.65
C SER A 143 16.85 3.84 2.76
N ALA A 144 18.04 3.41 3.17
CA ALA A 144 18.22 2.57 4.34
C ALA A 144 18.17 3.45 5.60
N LEU A 145 16.98 3.67 6.15
CA LEU A 145 16.76 4.49 7.35
C LEU A 145 17.52 3.95 8.59
N TRP A 146 17.69 2.65 8.66
CA TRP A 146 18.46 1.93 9.68
C TRP A 146 19.19 0.75 9.06
N ARG A 147 20.09 0.12 9.80
CA ARG A 147 20.85 -1.05 9.36
C ARG A 147 19.95 -2.20 8.90
N THR A 148 20.48 -3.12 8.11
CA THR A 148 19.79 -4.36 7.73
C THR A 148 19.53 -5.18 8.98
N PRO A 149 18.30 -5.68 9.20
CA PRO A 149 17.97 -6.50 10.36
C PRO A 149 18.68 -7.86 10.32
N THR A 150 18.84 -8.48 11.50
CA THR A 150 19.20 -9.89 11.58
C THR A 150 17.99 -10.77 11.26
N LEU A 151 18.22 -11.99 10.80
CA LEU A 151 17.13 -12.95 10.59
C LEU A 151 16.40 -13.28 11.88
N ALA A 152 17.15 -13.40 13.01
CA ALA A 152 16.57 -13.66 14.32
C ALA A 152 15.60 -12.55 14.77
N ASP A 153 16.00 -11.27 14.62
CA ASP A 153 15.13 -10.14 14.96
C ASP A 153 13.90 -10.10 14.05
N TYR A 154 14.05 -10.33 12.75
CA TYR A 154 12.93 -10.41 11.83
C TYR A 154 11.92 -11.50 12.25
N GLN A 155 12.41 -12.70 12.60
CA GLN A 155 11.57 -13.81 13.02
C GLN A 155 10.87 -13.54 14.36
N LEU A 156 11.56 -12.92 15.31
CA LEU A 156 10.98 -12.51 16.59
C LEU A 156 9.86 -11.49 16.37
N LEU A 157 10.07 -10.48 15.52
CA LEU A 157 9.03 -9.53 15.16
C LEU A 157 7.85 -10.22 14.48
N ALA A 158 8.10 -11.13 13.53
CA ALA A 158 7.07 -11.82 12.78
C ALA A 158 6.19 -12.73 13.65
N ALA A 159 6.72 -13.23 14.74
CA ALA A 159 5.97 -14.07 15.67
C ALA A 159 4.88 -13.32 16.44
N GLU A 160 5.04 -11.99 16.65
CA GLU A 160 4.05 -11.15 17.31
C GLU A 160 3.32 -10.23 16.31
N SER A 161 4.06 -9.61 15.38
CA SER A 161 3.52 -8.69 14.39
C SER A 161 4.21 -8.86 13.04
N GLU A 162 3.53 -9.51 12.10
CA GLU A 162 4.02 -9.63 10.72
C GLU A 162 4.14 -8.24 10.04
N TYR A 163 3.35 -7.27 10.50
CA TYR A 163 3.49 -5.88 10.07
C TYR A 163 4.84 -5.29 10.51
N ALA A 164 5.23 -5.49 11.79
CA ALA A 164 6.53 -5.04 12.30
C ALA A 164 7.69 -5.66 11.52
N ALA A 165 7.64 -6.97 11.29
CA ALA A 165 8.64 -7.69 10.49
C ALA A 165 8.72 -7.15 9.05
N TRP A 166 7.58 -6.87 8.43
CA TRP A 166 7.56 -6.28 7.09
C TRP A 166 8.25 -4.91 7.06
N VAL A 167 7.90 -4.02 8.00
CA VAL A 167 8.44 -2.65 8.03
C VAL A 167 9.91 -2.62 8.40
N ILE A 168 10.37 -3.45 9.34
CA ILE A 168 11.78 -3.43 9.76
C ILE A 168 12.73 -3.77 8.61
N TYR A 169 12.30 -4.63 7.67
CA TYR A 169 13.06 -4.99 6.49
C TYR A 169 12.82 -4.01 5.32
N ASN A 170 11.55 -3.72 5.00
CA ASN A 170 11.17 -2.97 3.81
C ASN A 170 11.20 -1.45 4.00
N ARG A 171 11.15 -0.95 5.25
CA ARG A 171 11.16 0.50 5.56
C ARG A 171 10.01 1.24 4.87
N TYR A 172 10.27 2.36 4.18
CA TYR A 172 9.27 3.16 3.46
C TYR A 172 9.03 2.71 2.02
N TYR A 173 9.47 1.52 1.63
CA TYR A 173 9.07 0.97 0.35
C TYR A 173 7.56 0.97 0.18
N LEU A 174 7.11 1.25 -1.05
CA LEU A 174 5.69 1.24 -1.38
C LEU A 174 5.08 -0.13 -1.09
N ASN A 175 4.06 -0.17 -0.22
CA ASN A 175 3.42 -1.42 0.16
C ASN A 175 2.50 -1.93 -0.94
N HIS A 176 1.67 -1.06 -1.52
CA HIS A 176 0.87 -1.38 -2.69
C HIS A 176 0.51 -0.15 -3.53
N PHE A 177 0.19 -0.43 -4.75
CA PHE A 177 -0.46 0.41 -5.74
C PHE A 177 -1.85 -0.15 -6.01
N THR A 178 -2.81 0.69 -6.36
CA THR A 178 -4.21 0.29 -6.52
C THR A 178 -4.78 0.74 -7.86
N VAL A 179 -5.31 -0.20 -8.61
CA VAL A 179 -6.00 0.05 -9.89
C VAL A 179 -7.42 0.55 -9.63
N SER A 180 -7.81 1.68 -10.22
CA SER A 180 -9.22 2.14 -10.28
C SER A 180 -10.01 1.26 -11.26
N VAL A 181 -10.57 0.15 -10.78
CA VAL A 181 -11.26 -0.83 -11.63
C VAL A 181 -12.47 -0.23 -12.32
N HIS A 182 -13.22 0.65 -11.64
CA HIS A 182 -14.43 1.27 -12.17
C HIS A 182 -14.19 2.18 -13.41
N ASN A 183 -12.96 2.47 -13.74
CA ASN A 183 -12.59 3.24 -14.95
C ASN A 183 -12.10 2.36 -16.11
N LEU A 184 -12.12 1.04 -15.93
CA LEU A 184 -11.81 0.08 -16.99
C LEU A 184 -13.02 -0.10 -17.95
N PRO A 185 -12.81 -0.70 -19.14
CA PRO A 185 -13.88 -1.02 -20.06
C PRO A 185 -14.95 -1.93 -19.44
N SER A 186 -16.18 -1.84 -19.95
CA SER A 186 -17.29 -2.74 -19.56
C SER A 186 -16.87 -4.21 -19.65
N GLY A 187 -17.28 -5.00 -18.68
CA GLY A 187 -16.86 -6.40 -18.52
C GLY A 187 -15.58 -6.58 -17.69
N TYR A 188 -14.90 -5.48 -17.34
CA TYR A 188 -13.74 -5.46 -16.44
C TYR A 188 -13.85 -4.35 -15.39
N ASN A 189 -14.92 -3.59 -15.37
CA ASN A 189 -15.10 -2.38 -14.57
C ASN A 189 -15.81 -2.62 -13.22
N THR A 190 -15.95 -3.86 -12.80
CA THR A 190 -16.32 -4.24 -11.43
C THR A 190 -15.20 -5.07 -10.80
N VAL A 191 -15.04 -5.00 -9.47
CA VAL A 191 -14.07 -5.84 -8.76
C VAL A 191 -14.38 -7.34 -8.97
N ALA A 192 -15.64 -7.72 -9.11
CA ALA A 192 -16.04 -9.10 -9.35
C ALA A 192 -15.54 -9.62 -10.72
N ASP A 193 -15.80 -8.88 -11.78
CA ASP A 193 -15.36 -9.25 -13.14
C ASP A 193 -13.84 -9.20 -13.25
N PHE A 194 -13.21 -8.20 -12.63
CA PHE A 194 -11.76 -8.07 -12.65
C PHE A 194 -11.06 -9.17 -11.84
N ASN A 195 -11.62 -9.59 -10.71
CA ASN A 195 -11.14 -10.76 -9.97
C ASN A 195 -11.23 -12.05 -10.81
N ALA A 196 -12.35 -12.26 -11.51
CA ALA A 196 -12.50 -13.40 -12.40
C ALA A 196 -11.46 -13.38 -13.55
N PHE A 197 -11.15 -12.20 -14.09
CA PHE A 197 -10.07 -12.02 -15.07
C PHE A 197 -8.72 -12.40 -14.46
N LEU A 198 -8.37 -11.89 -13.27
CA LEU A 198 -7.11 -12.20 -12.60
C LEU A 198 -6.95 -13.69 -12.31
N GLU A 199 -7.97 -14.34 -11.82
CA GLU A 199 -7.95 -15.77 -11.48
C GLU A 199 -7.81 -16.65 -12.73
N ARG A 200 -8.46 -16.30 -13.85
CA ARG A 200 -8.26 -17.00 -15.13
C ARG A 200 -6.81 -16.95 -15.63
N HIS A 201 -6.07 -15.91 -15.24
CA HIS A 201 -4.67 -15.74 -15.58
C HIS A 201 -3.70 -16.19 -14.47
N GLY A 202 -4.21 -16.91 -13.45
CA GLY A 202 -3.40 -17.54 -12.41
C GLY A 202 -2.95 -16.63 -11.27
N PHE A 203 -3.48 -15.40 -11.19
CA PHE A 203 -3.17 -14.50 -10.06
C PHE A 203 -3.93 -14.96 -8.82
N ARG A 204 -3.22 -15.02 -7.69
CA ARG A 204 -3.80 -15.38 -6.40
C ARG A 204 -4.31 -14.14 -5.68
N LEU A 205 -5.57 -14.20 -5.24
CA LEU A 205 -6.20 -13.13 -4.49
C LEU A 205 -6.20 -13.41 -2.98
N ASN A 206 -6.00 -12.36 -2.20
CA ASN A 206 -6.18 -12.38 -0.75
C ASN A 206 -7.64 -12.67 -0.41
N ASP A 207 -7.88 -13.80 0.28
CA ASP A 207 -9.22 -14.28 0.64
C ASP A 207 -9.61 -14.01 2.11
N ALA A 208 -8.81 -13.27 2.86
CA ALA A 208 -9.13 -12.87 4.23
C ALA A 208 -10.45 -12.10 4.27
N GLY A 209 -11.45 -12.65 4.95
CA GLY A 209 -12.81 -12.09 4.98
C GLY A 209 -13.56 -12.14 3.65
N GLY A 210 -13.11 -12.99 2.71
CA GLY A 210 -13.60 -13.07 1.33
C GLY A 210 -12.71 -12.31 0.35
N LYS A 211 -12.69 -12.70 -0.93
CA LYS A 211 -11.85 -12.06 -1.96
C LYS A 211 -12.22 -10.60 -2.21
N ILE A 212 -13.51 -10.27 -2.13
CA ILE A 212 -14.02 -8.89 -2.26
C ILE A 212 -14.37 -8.36 -0.87
N LYS A 213 -13.72 -7.27 -0.48
CA LYS A 213 -14.01 -6.52 0.74
C LYS A 213 -14.97 -5.40 0.38
N THR A 214 -16.11 -5.35 1.04
CA THR A 214 -17.18 -4.39 0.72
C THR A 214 -17.46 -3.50 1.93
N SER A 215 -17.47 -2.19 1.72
CA SER A 215 -17.86 -1.22 2.76
C SER A 215 -19.34 -1.40 3.14
N PRO A 216 -19.76 -1.03 4.37
CA PRO A 216 -21.14 -1.18 4.83
C PRO A 216 -22.17 -0.48 3.93
N ASP A 217 -21.79 0.65 3.31
CA ASP A 217 -22.62 1.37 2.34
C ASP A 217 -22.68 0.72 0.95
N GLY A 218 -21.87 -0.34 0.71
CA GLY A 218 -21.78 -1.03 -0.57
C GLY A 218 -21.13 -0.22 -1.70
N LEU A 219 -20.51 0.93 -1.39
CA LEU A 219 -20.01 1.87 -2.39
C LEU A 219 -18.50 1.83 -2.59
N LEU A 220 -17.76 1.12 -1.74
CA LEU A 220 -16.34 0.83 -1.92
C LEU A 220 -16.10 -0.67 -1.85
N LEU A 221 -15.73 -1.27 -2.99
CA LEU A 221 -15.33 -2.65 -3.09
C LEU A 221 -13.83 -2.73 -3.39
N GLN A 222 -13.13 -3.61 -2.69
CA GLN A 222 -11.69 -3.76 -2.82
C GLN A 222 -11.30 -5.23 -2.85
N SER A 223 -10.29 -5.55 -3.64
CA SER A 223 -9.58 -6.83 -3.61
C SER A 223 -8.07 -6.60 -3.77
N ALA A 224 -7.28 -7.61 -3.49
CA ALA A 224 -5.82 -7.51 -3.63
C ALA A 224 -5.23 -8.86 -4.00
N THR A 225 -4.08 -8.87 -4.67
CA THR A 225 -3.28 -10.08 -4.78
C THR A 225 -2.70 -10.46 -3.42
N VAL A 226 -2.35 -11.72 -3.25
CA VAL A 226 -1.42 -12.14 -2.19
C VAL A 226 -0.03 -11.61 -2.56
N ALA A 227 0.71 -11.12 -1.58
CA ALA A 227 2.08 -10.65 -1.82
C ALA A 227 2.99 -11.79 -2.33
N GLY A 228 3.71 -11.53 -3.40
CA GLY A 228 4.76 -12.42 -3.86
C GLY A 228 5.88 -12.53 -2.82
N MET A 229 6.49 -13.71 -2.71
CA MET A 229 7.64 -13.92 -1.83
C MET A 229 8.91 -13.41 -2.50
N ILE A 230 9.73 -12.69 -1.75
CA ILE A 230 11.05 -12.23 -2.17
C ILE A 230 12.14 -12.90 -1.32
N THR A 231 13.30 -13.17 -1.92
CA THR A 231 14.47 -13.64 -1.16
C THR A 231 15.16 -12.44 -0.53
N ALA A 232 15.05 -12.32 0.79
CA ALA A 232 15.70 -11.26 1.57
C ALA A 232 17.07 -11.72 2.05
N THR A 233 18.06 -10.80 2.02
CA THR A 233 19.38 -11.01 2.64
C THR A 233 19.45 -10.24 3.93
N PHE A 234 19.80 -10.90 5.03
CA PHE A 234 19.90 -10.35 6.37
C PHE A 234 21.34 -9.98 6.74
N ALA A 235 21.51 -9.29 7.89
CA ALA A 235 22.80 -8.73 8.31
C ALA A 235 23.94 -9.75 8.43
N GLY A 236 23.63 -11.02 8.76
CA GLY A 236 24.61 -12.11 8.83
C GLY A 236 24.92 -12.77 7.49
N GLY A 237 24.28 -12.30 6.38
CA GLY A 237 24.43 -12.89 5.05
C GLY A 237 23.45 -14.04 4.78
N GLU A 238 22.63 -14.44 5.77
CA GLU A 238 21.59 -15.43 5.59
C GLU A 238 20.52 -14.91 4.63
N THR A 239 19.98 -15.81 3.82
CA THR A 239 18.83 -15.51 2.96
C THR A 239 17.58 -16.22 3.47
N PHE A 240 16.44 -15.53 3.42
CA PHE A 240 15.16 -16.08 3.83
C PHE A 240 14.02 -15.53 2.98
N PRO A 241 13.01 -16.33 2.62
CA PRO A 241 11.85 -15.84 1.90
C PRO A 241 10.93 -15.02 2.81
N ILE A 242 10.64 -13.79 2.40
CA ILE A 242 9.73 -12.88 3.11
C ILE A 242 8.66 -12.37 2.16
N ALA A 243 7.53 -11.91 2.71
CA ALA A 243 6.50 -11.25 1.92
C ALA A 243 7.02 -9.92 1.36
N GLY A 244 6.86 -9.75 0.06
CA GLY A 244 7.09 -8.48 -0.64
C GLY A 244 5.89 -7.54 -0.54
N SER A 245 5.64 -6.79 -1.60
CA SER A 245 4.47 -5.94 -1.79
C SER A 245 3.42 -6.64 -2.68
N TYR A 246 2.24 -6.05 -2.85
CA TYR A 246 1.12 -6.62 -3.60
C TYR A 246 0.41 -5.56 -4.45
N VAL A 247 -0.53 -5.97 -5.28
CA VAL A 247 -1.38 -5.08 -6.09
C VAL A 247 -2.79 -5.08 -5.53
N GLU A 248 -3.41 -3.92 -5.43
CA GLU A 248 -4.79 -3.75 -5.00
C GLU A 248 -5.68 -3.28 -6.15
N PHE A 249 -6.97 -3.55 -6.04
CA PHE A 249 -8.00 -3.20 -7.00
C PHE A 249 -9.18 -2.58 -6.27
N ALA A 250 -9.63 -1.40 -6.70
CA ALA A 250 -10.71 -0.65 -6.06
C ALA A 250 -11.82 -0.29 -7.06
N GLU A 251 -13.06 -0.60 -6.69
CA GLU A 251 -14.27 -0.12 -7.33
C GLU A 251 -14.94 0.89 -6.41
N ARG A 252 -14.97 2.17 -6.85
CA ARG A 252 -15.70 3.23 -6.18
C ARG A 252 -16.99 3.49 -6.94
N ARG A 253 -18.11 3.18 -6.32
CA ARG A 253 -19.43 3.37 -6.91
C ARG A 253 -19.87 4.82 -6.82
N VAL A 254 -20.79 5.17 -7.72
CA VAL A 254 -21.41 6.50 -7.78
C VAL A 254 -22.28 6.70 -6.53
N LEU A 255 -22.15 7.87 -5.91
CA LEU A 255 -22.99 8.24 -4.78
C LEU A 255 -24.46 8.36 -5.20
N PRO A 256 -25.43 7.95 -4.37
CA PRO A 256 -26.85 7.90 -4.74
C PRO A 256 -27.41 9.20 -5.31
N GLN A 257 -26.97 10.35 -4.78
CA GLN A 257 -27.41 11.67 -5.25
C GLN A 257 -26.96 11.99 -6.69
N PHE A 258 -26.02 11.22 -7.26
CA PHE A 258 -25.49 11.40 -8.61
C PHE A 258 -25.88 10.27 -9.57
N ALA A 259 -26.70 9.30 -9.12
CA ALA A 259 -27.07 8.12 -9.91
C ALA A 259 -27.79 8.43 -11.24
N GLY A 260 -28.43 9.60 -11.35
CA GLY A 260 -29.12 10.05 -12.57
C GLY A 260 -28.23 10.80 -13.56
N LEU A 261 -26.94 11.01 -13.27
CA LEU A 261 -26.05 11.71 -14.19
C LEU A 261 -25.62 10.80 -15.35
N PRO A 262 -25.43 11.38 -16.56
CA PRO A 262 -24.85 10.63 -17.67
C PRO A 262 -23.41 10.23 -17.34
N ALA A 263 -22.97 9.06 -17.84
CA ALA A 263 -21.65 8.49 -17.53
C ALA A 263 -20.50 9.48 -17.75
N ALA A 264 -20.57 10.33 -18.79
CA ALA A 264 -19.55 11.34 -19.08
C ALA A 264 -19.44 12.46 -18.01
N ALA A 265 -20.45 12.63 -17.16
CA ALA A 265 -20.47 13.62 -16.08
C ALA A 265 -20.04 12.99 -14.72
N ILE A 266 -19.80 11.68 -14.69
CA ILE A 266 -19.37 10.97 -13.48
C ILE A 266 -17.86 10.96 -13.43
N GLY A 267 -17.29 11.85 -12.62
CA GLY A 267 -15.88 11.85 -12.28
C GLY A 267 -15.64 11.37 -10.83
N ARG A 268 -14.44 11.61 -10.33
CA ARG A 268 -14.02 11.21 -8.98
C ARG A 268 -14.95 11.79 -7.89
N ARG A 269 -15.38 13.04 -8.02
CA ARG A 269 -16.23 13.74 -7.02
C ARG A 269 -17.65 13.17 -6.90
N GLN A 270 -18.12 12.45 -7.91
CA GLN A 270 -19.44 11.81 -7.92
C GLN A 270 -19.39 10.40 -7.31
N ARG A 271 -18.21 9.89 -6.96
CA ARG A 271 -18.00 8.54 -6.42
C ARG A 271 -17.69 8.58 -4.93
N ARG A 272 -17.85 7.43 -4.27
CA ARG A 272 -17.52 7.22 -2.86
C ARG A 272 -16.04 7.56 -2.61
N GLU A 273 -15.78 8.50 -1.72
CA GLU A 273 -14.44 8.96 -1.34
C GLU A 273 -13.98 8.27 -0.03
N GLY A 274 -12.70 8.42 0.34
CA GLY A 274 -12.12 7.87 1.57
C GLY A 274 -11.94 6.35 1.53
N PHE A 275 -11.78 5.77 2.71
CA PHE A 275 -11.53 4.35 2.91
C PHE A 275 -12.56 3.73 3.85
N GLU A 276 -12.44 2.42 4.08
CA GLU A 276 -13.27 1.65 5.00
C GLU A 276 -12.36 0.81 5.90
N ALA A 277 -12.51 0.98 7.22
CA ALA A 277 -11.65 0.29 8.19
C ALA A 277 -11.74 -1.24 8.05
N GLY A 278 -12.96 -1.78 7.89
CA GLY A 278 -13.16 -3.22 7.72
C GLY A 278 -12.49 -3.79 6.47
N ASN A 279 -12.49 -3.02 5.37
CA ASN A 279 -11.81 -3.42 4.14
C ASN A 279 -10.29 -3.40 4.34
N ALA A 280 -9.75 -2.28 4.85
CA ALA A 280 -8.32 -2.09 5.06
C ALA A 280 -7.76 -3.14 6.03
N ASP A 281 -8.50 -3.50 7.09
CA ASP A 281 -8.10 -4.57 8.03
C ASP A 281 -7.78 -5.87 7.30
N LYS A 282 -8.64 -6.29 6.36
CA LYS A 282 -8.45 -7.51 5.59
C LYS A 282 -7.41 -7.39 4.47
N ILE A 283 -7.25 -6.21 3.90
CA ILE A 283 -6.23 -5.94 2.88
C ILE A 283 -4.81 -6.01 3.48
N PHE A 284 -4.58 -5.55 4.71
CA PHE A 284 -3.29 -5.69 5.38
C PHE A 284 -2.77 -7.14 5.39
N GLU A 285 -3.67 -8.12 5.43
CA GLU A 285 -3.35 -9.54 5.48
C GLU A 285 -2.73 -10.08 4.17
N SER A 286 -2.74 -9.31 3.08
CA SER A 286 -2.10 -9.70 1.80
C SER A 286 -0.61 -10.08 1.94
N THR A 287 0.08 -9.56 2.97
CA THR A 287 1.48 -9.88 3.28
C THR A 287 1.63 -10.91 4.41
N TYR A 288 0.54 -11.36 5.03
CA TYR A 288 0.61 -12.25 6.18
C TYR A 288 0.80 -13.70 5.76
N SER A 289 1.43 -14.46 6.63
CA SER A 289 1.71 -15.89 6.42
C SER A 289 0.45 -16.72 6.21
N THR A 290 -0.68 -16.31 6.80
CA THR A 290 -2.00 -16.91 6.57
C THR A 290 -2.46 -16.81 5.11
N GLN A 291 -1.92 -15.90 4.32
CA GLN A 291 -2.20 -15.76 2.89
C GLN A 291 -1.03 -16.28 2.04
N THR A 292 0.21 -15.89 2.38
CA THR A 292 1.39 -16.19 1.55
C THR A 292 1.79 -17.66 1.58
N LYS A 293 1.48 -18.42 2.66
CA LYS A 293 1.79 -19.85 2.82
C LYS A 293 0.68 -20.79 2.36
N LYS A 294 -0.50 -20.31 1.98
CA LYS A 294 -1.55 -21.16 1.41
C LYS A 294 -1.04 -21.80 0.13
N SER A 295 -1.13 -23.12 0.03
CA SER A 295 -0.94 -23.84 -1.25
C SER A 295 -2.00 -23.38 -2.26
N SER A 296 -1.59 -23.26 -3.50
CA SER A 296 -2.48 -22.97 -4.63
C SER A 296 -3.41 -24.13 -4.87
#